data_b7005a7705a2ae360b93e544e28aa17e
#
_entry.id   b7005a7705a2ae360b93e544e28aa17e
#
_cell.length_a   1.000
_cell.length_b   1.000
_cell.length_c   1.000
_cell.angle_alpha   90.00
_cell.angle_beta   90.00
_cell.angle_gamma   90.00
#
_symmetry.space_group_name_H-M   'P 1'
#
loop_
_entity.id
_entity.type
_entity.pdbx_description
1 polymer ?
#
loop_
_entity_poly.entity_id
_entity_poly.type
_entity_poly.pdbx_seq_one_letter_code
_entity_poly.pdbx_strand_id
1 'polypeptide(L)'
;MVRNKIIRVDKDHPDPAVINQAAGILKTGGLVIFPAACLYGVAGNALSVNAVEKVFQLKQRPRSNPILVLIKNTDQLDGLVTTVPDKARRLMNQFWPGGLTLIFDAADNVNPKLTAGSKKLGIRLPGHPVARALVNSVDFPVTGTSANLSGRPGCTRTDMLCPEIMEKVDLILDAGPVKGGAGSTVVDVTCTPPGILRRGTIPATDIYACLKN
;
A
#
# COMPACT_ATOMS: atom_id res chain seq x y z
N MET A 1 -21.27 -17.56 -3.74
CA MET A 1 -21.45 -16.11 -3.97
C MET A 1 -20.15 -15.32 -4.20
N VAL A 2 -18.98 -15.95 -4.39
CA VAL A 2 -17.68 -15.25 -4.59
C VAL A 2 -17.57 -14.61 -5.99
N ARG A 3 -18.21 -15.17 -7.02
CA ARG A 3 -18.10 -14.69 -8.43
C ARG A 3 -18.53 -13.24 -8.66
N ASN A 4 -19.44 -12.70 -7.87
CA ASN A 4 -19.91 -11.31 -8.02
C ASN A 4 -18.97 -10.24 -7.45
N LYS A 5 -17.86 -10.65 -6.79
CA LYS A 5 -16.90 -9.73 -6.19
C LYS A 5 -15.66 -9.49 -7.06
N ILE A 6 -15.49 -10.23 -8.15
CA ILE A 6 -14.32 -10.11 -9.04
C ILE A 6 -14.74 -9.33 -10.28
N ILE A 7 -14.09 -8.19 -10.50
CA ILE A 7 -14.29 -7.36 -11.71
C ILE A 7 -12.97 -7.28 -12.45
N ARG A 8 -12.99 -7.65 -13.73
CA ARG A 8 -11.84 -7.43 -14.61
C ARG A 8 -11.62 -5.95 -14.85
N VAL A 9 -10.36 -5.53 -14.80
CA VAL A 9 -9.93 -4.17 -15.05
C VAL A 9 -8.72 -4.17 -15.98
N ASP A 10 -8.71 -3.24 -16.94
CA ASP A 10 -7.53 -3.05 -17.78
C ASP A 10 -6.36 -2.57 -16.90
N LYS A 11 -5.20 -3.23 -17.04
CA LYS A 11 -4.02 -2.95 -16.19
C LYS A 11 -3.38 -1.59 -16.46
N ASP A 12 -3.50 -1.09 -17.69
CA ASP A 12 -2.87 0.16 -18.15
C ASP A 12 -3.89 1.31 -18.21
N HIS A 13 -5.15 1.01 -18.57
CA HIS A 13 -6.26 1.97 -18.74
C HIS A 13 -7.49 1.53 -17.93
N PRO A 14 -7.45 1.61 -16.59
CA PRO A 14 -8.55 1.16 -15.74
C PRO A 14 -9.82 1.99 -16.00
N ASP A 15 -10.96 1.29 -16.18
CA ASP A 15 -12.26 1.91 -16.37
C ASP A 15 -12.64 2.77 -15.16
N PRO A 16 -12.90 4.08 -15.32
CA PRO A 16 -13.29 4.97 -14.24
C PRO A 16 -14.54 4.52 -13.48
N ALA A 17 -15.51 3.86 -14.13
CA ALA A 17 -16.71 3.36 -13.46
C ALA A 17 -16.36 2.25 -12.45
N VAL A 18 -15.49 1.32 -12.84
CA VAL A 18 -15.00 0.25 -11.94
C VAL A 18 -14.18 0.81 -10.78
N ILE A 19 -13.33 1.80 -11.06
CA ILE A 19 -12.53 2.48 -10.02
C ILE A 19 -13.45 3.24 -9.04
N ASN A 20 -14.47 3.94 -9.53
CA ASN A 20 -15.44 4.65 -8.69
C ASN A 20 -16.26 3.68 -7.82
N GLN A 21 -16.61 2.50 -8.34
CA GLN A 21 -17.24 1.45 -7.53
C GLN A 21 -16.32 1.01 -6.39
N ALA A 22 -15.04 0.76 -6.67
CA ALA A 22 -14.06 0.41 -5.65
C ALA A 22 -13.88 1.53 -4.61
N ALA A 23 -13.82 2.79 -5.06
CA ALA A 23 -13.76 3.96 -4.19
C ALA A 23 -14.98 4.07 -3.26
N GLY A 24 -16.19 3.80 -3.77
CA GLY A 24 -17.42 3.76 -2.97
C GLY A 24 -17.33 2.75 -1.83
N ILE A 25 -16.79 1.56 -2.11
CA ILE A 25 -16.56 0.52 -1.10
C ILE A 25 -15.57 0.99 -0.03
N LEU A 26 -14.45 1.60 -0.43
CA LEU A 26 -13.46 2.13 0.52
C LEU A 26 -14.04 3.25 1.40
N LYS A 27 -14.88 4.13 0.83
CA LYS A 27 -15.55 5.24 1.55
C LYS A 27 -16.51 4.72 2.62
N THR A 28 -17.15 3.57 2.39
CA THR A 28 -18.05 2.92 3.37
C THR A 28 -17.33 1.98 4.33
N GLY A 29 -15.98 1.96 4.32
CA GLY A 29 -15.16 1.16 5.23
C GLY A 29 -15.04 -0.32 4.84
N GLY A 30 -15.31 -0.63 3.56
CA GLY A 30 -15.05 -1.94 2.96
C GLY A 30 -13.59 -2.14 2.56
N LEU A 31 -13.27 -3.35 2.10
CA LEU A 31 -11.94 -3.78 1.67
C LEU A 31 -11.93 -4.13 0.19
N VAL A 32 -10.92 -3.65 -0.52
CA VAL A 32 -10.72 -3.89 -1.95
C VAL A 32 -9.38 -4.56 -2.19
N ILE A 33 -9.37 -5.66 -2.94
CA ILE A 33 -8.13 -6.22 -3.50
C ILE A 33 -7.85 -5.55 -4.84
N PHE A 34 -6.60 -5.12 -5.02
CA PHE A 34 -6.17 -4.40 -6.22
C PHE A 34 -4.78 -4.85 -6.68
N PRO A 35 -4.47 -4.77 -7.99
CA PRO A 35 -3.15 -5.08 -8.51
C PRO A 35 -2.16 -3.96 -8.16
N ALA A 36 -0.98 -4.34 -7.66
CA ALA A 36 0.18 -3.46 -7.54
C ALA A 36 1.32 -4.00 -8.43
N ALA A 37 2.47 -3.33 -8.46
CA ALA A 37 3.53 -3.66 -9.42
C ALA A 37 4.03 -5.12 -9.34
N CYS A 38 4.09 -5.69 -8.14
CA CYS A 38 4.63 -7.04 -7.93
C CYS A 38 3.59 -8.03 -7.44
N LEU A 39 2.69 -7.62 -6.59
CA LEU A 39 1.73 -8.48 -5.91
C LEU A 39 0.37 -7.78 -5.85
N TYR A 40 -0.69 -8.54 -5.74
CA TYR A 40 -1.99 -8.01 -5.35
C TYR A 40 -1.95 -7.50 -3.92
N GLY A 41 -2.60 -6.37 -3.68
CA GLY A 41 -2.67 -5.72 -2.37
C GLY A 41 -4.10 -5.66 -1.82
N VAL A 42 -4.21 -5.35 -0.53
CA VAL A 42 -5.48 -5.06 0.17
C VAL A 42 -5.50 -3.59 0.52
N ALA A 43 -6.53 -2.88 0.03
CA ALA A 43 -6.86 -1.51 0.40
C ALA A 43 -8.03 -1.46 1.38
N GLY A 44 -7.92 -0.59 2.36
CA GLY A 44 -8.97 -0.12 3.25
C GLY A 44 -8.68 1.34 3.58
N ASN A 45 -9.66 2.11 4.03
CA ASN A 45 -9.45 3.48 4.48
C ASN A 45 -8.50 3.51 5.67
N ALA A 46 -7.31 4.08 5.51
CA ALA A 46 -6.27 4.10 6.54
C ALA A 46 -6.63 5.02 7.73
N LEU A 47 -7.53 6.00 7.54
CA LEU A 47 -8.02 6.87 8.61
C LEU A 47 -9.16 6.23 9.42
N SER A 48 -9.79 5.16 8.91
CA SER A 48 -10.86 4.44 9.60
C SER A 48 -10.28 3.37 10.52
N VAL A 49 -10.45 3.51 11.83
CA VAL A 49 -10.05 2.50 12.82
C VAL A 49 -10.66 1.13 12.50
N ASN A 50 -11.92 1.11 12.07
CA ASN A 50 -12.64 -0.13 11.74
C ASN A 50 -12.11 -0.77 10.45
N ALA A 51 -11.81 0.01 9.40
CA ALA A 51 -11.25 -0.53 8.18
C ALA A 51 -9.85 -1.10 8.40
N VAL A 52 -9.01 -0.40 9.16
CA VAL A 52 -7.67 -0.92 9.55
C VAL A 52 -7.80 -2.21 10.35
N GLU A 53 -8.76 -2.28 11.29
CA GLU A 53 -9.03 -3.50 12.05
C GLU A 53 -9.43 -4.67 11.15
N LYS A 54 -10.33 -4.44 10.18
CA LYS A 54 -10.71 -5.45 9.19
C LYS A 54 -9.50 -5.98 8.40
N VAL A 55 -8.53 -5.11 8.05
CA VAL A 55 -7.29 -5.54 7.36
C VAL A 55 -6.46 -6.47 8.25
N PHE A 56 -6.31 -6.15 9.55
CA PHE A 56 -5.63 -7.04 10.49
C PHE A 56 -6.31 -8.40 10.61
N GLN A 57 -7.64 -8.41 10.75
CA GLN A 57 -8.44 -9.63 10.87
C GLN A 57 -8.40 -10.45 9.57
N LEU A 58 -8.57 -9.80 8.40
CA LEU A 58 -8.48 -10.44 7.10
C LEU A 58 -7.18 -11.21 6.93
N LYS A 59 -6.07 -10.58 7.30
CA LYS A 59 -4.72 -11.13 7.11
C LYS A 59 -4.25 -12.02 8.26
N GLN A 60 -5.01 -12.14 9.36
CA GLN A 60 -4.52 -12.73 10.60
C GLN A 60 -3.15 -12.13 10.99
N ARG A 61 -3.05 -10.79 10.85
CA ARG A 61 -1.79 -10.08 11.00
C ARG A 61 -1.45 -9.86 12.47
N PRO A 62 -0.23 -10.20 12.92
CA PRO A 62 0.22 -9.83 14.26
C PRO A 62 0.13 -8.32 14.48
N ARG A 63 -0.35 -7.89 15.65
CA ARG A 63 -0.50 -6.46 16.00
C ARG A 63 0.83 -5.71 16.05
N SER A 64 1.93 -6.43 16.24
CA SER A 64 3.30 -5.90 16.20
C SER A 64 3.80 -5.59 14.79
N ASN A 65 3.07 -5.96 13.74
CA ASN A 65 3.48 -5.74 12.36
C ASN A 65 2.77 -4.50 11.79
N PRO A 66 3.46 -3.38 11.53
CA PRO A 66 2.85 -2.15 11.00
C PRO A 66 2.32 -2.35 9.58
N ILE A 67 1.32 -1.55 9.19
CA ILE A 67 0.76 -1.53 7.85
C ILE A 67 1.16 -0.20 7.19
N LEU A 68 1.80 -0.26 6.01
CA LEU A 68 2.08 0.92 5.22
C LEU A 68 0.81 1.50 4.61
N VAL A 69 0.85 2.78 4.26
CA VAL A 69 -0.23 3.46 3.54
C VAL A 69 0.21 3.89 2.15
N LEU A 70 -0.75 3.92 1.24
CA LEU A 70 -0.60 4.44 -0.11
C LEU A 70 -1.26 5.82 -0.16
N ILE A 71 -0.57 6.76 -0.78
CA ILE A 71 -1.02 8.15 -0.94
C ILE A 71 -1.24 8.49 -2.42
N LYS A 72 -2.09 9.49 -2.72
CA LYS A 72 -2.35 9.96 -4.08
C LYS A 72 -1.28 10.94 -4.59
N ASN A 73 -0.74 11.76 -3.69
CA ASN A 73 0.30 12.75 -3.95
C ASN A 73 1.08 13.06 -2.65
N THR A 74 2.13 13.83 -2.75
CA THR A 74 2.99 14.22 -1.62
C THR A 74 2.34 15.17 -0.63
N ASP A 75 1.29 15.91 -1.02
CA ASP A 75 0.60 16.85 -0.12
C ASP A 75 -0.11 16.11 1.04
N GLN A 76 -0.48 14.85 0.82
CA GLN A 76 -1.04 14.02 1.92
C GLN A 76 -0.03 13.71 3.03
N LEU A 77 1.27 13.96 2.83
CA LEU A 77 2.27 13.78 3.89
C LEU A 77 2.03 14.74 5.07
N ASP A 78 1.59 15.97 4.81
CA ASP A 78 1.40 17.02 5.84
C ASP A 78 0.48 16.58 6.98
N GLY A 79 -0.50 15.70 6.69
CA GLY A 79 -1.40 15.15 7.71
C GLY A 79 -0.97 13.81 8.29
N LEU A 80 0.12 13.21 7.81
CA LEU A 80 0.52 11.84 8.15
C LEU A 80 1.86 11.76 8.89
N VAL A 81 2.74 12.73 8.68
CA VAL A 81 4.12 12.69 9.22
C VAL A 81 4.47 14.00 9.93
N THR A 82 5.36 13.91 10.89
CA THR A 82 5.81 15.10 11.64
C THR A 82 6.73 15.98 10.79
N THR A 83 7.60 15.36 10.00
CA THR A 83 8.55 16.06 9.12
C THR A 83 8.88 15.25 7.89
N VAL A 84 9.26 15.92 6.81
CA VAL A 84 9.78 15.31 5.58
C VAL A 84 11.23 15.72 5.42
N PRO A 85 12.23 14.89 5.80
CA PRO A 85 13.65 15.22 5.68
C PRO A 85 14.08 15.39 4.21
N ASP A 86 15.12 16.19 3.93
CA ASP A 86 15.62 16.40 2.56
C ASP A 86 16.05 15.11 1.86
N LYS A 87 16.64 14.17 2.61
CA LYS A 87 16.96 12.83 2.10
C LYS A 87 15.72 12.07 1.62
N ALA A 88 14.58 12.26 2.28
CA ALA A 88 13.31 11.68 1.83
C ALA A 88 12.82 12.37 0.54
N ARG A 89 12.92 13.70 0.44
CA ARG A 89 12.56 14.46 -0.76
C ARG A 89 13.36 14.00 -1.97
N ARG A 90 14.68 13.80 -1.82
CA ARG A 90 15.54 13.25 -2.91
C ARG A 90 15.07 11.86 -3.35
N LEU A 91 14.83 10.96 -2.41
CA LEU A 91 14.35 9.62 -2.70
C LEU A 91 12.96 9.61 -3.35
N MET A 92 12.03 10.46 -2.89
CA MET A 92 10.70 10.62 -3.49
C MET A 92 10.80 11.11 -4.94
N ASN A 93 11.59 12.15 -5.20
CA ASN A 93 11.77 12.71 -6.55
C ASN A 93 12.32 11.67 -7.55
N GLN A 94 13.20 10.77 -7.07
CA GLN A 94 13.82 9.76 -7.93
C GLN A 94 12.94 8.52 -8.13
N PHE A 95 12.19 8.08 -7.09
CA PHE A 95 11.58 6.76 -7.07
C PHE A 95 10.07 6.73 -6.89
N TRP A 96 9.42 7.90 -6.71
CA TRP A 96 7.96 8.01 -6.68
C TRP A 96 7.44 8.69 -7.94
N PRO A 97 6.32 8.20 -8.50
CA PRO A 97 5.55 7.01 -8.11
C PRO A 97 6.31 5.72 -8.45
N GLY A 98 6.30 4.73 -7.52
CA GLY A 98 7.08 3.53 -7.81
C GLY A 98 7.20 2.50 -6.70
N GLY A 99 8.30 1.74 -6.75
CA GLY A 99 8.59 0.60 -5.88
C GLY A 99 9.28 0.96 -4.55
N LEU A 100 9.27 2.23 -4.13
CA LEU A 100 9.88 2.67 -2.88
C LEU A 100 8.83 2.93 -1.80
N THR A 101 9.04 2.37 -0.62
CA THR A 101 8.33 2.72 0.63
C THR A 101 9.31 3.45 1.55
N LEU A 102 8.91 4.60 2.04
CA LEU A 102 9.68 5.37 3.02
C LEU A 102 9.00 5.30 4.38
N ILE A 103 9.80 5.13 5.43
CA ILE A 103 9.35 5.16 6.81
C ILE A 103 9.63 6.54 7.38
N PHE A 104 8.58 7.18 7.91
CA PHE A 104 8.63 8.49 8.54
C PHE A 104 8.19 8.41 10.01
N ASP A 105 8.52 9.43 10.78
CA ASP A 105 7.89 9.64 12.09
C ASP A 105 6.44 10.09 11.85
N ALA A 106 5.50 9.29 12.39
CA ALA A 106 4.08 9.51 12.21
C ALA A 106 3.62 10.75 13.00
N ALA A 107 2.68 11.50 12.44
CA ALA A 107 1.97 12.54 13.17
C ALA A 107 1.09 11.92 14.29
N ASP A 108 0.81 12.67 15.35
CA ASP A 108 0.12 12.16 16.55
C ASP A 108 -1.33 11.70 16.27
N ASN A 109 -1.97 12.23 15.23
CA ASN A 109 -3.31 11.86 14.80
C ASN A 109 -3.37 10.54 13.98
N VAL A 110 -2.22 9.97 13.63
CA VAL A 110 -2.17 8.69 12.90
C VAL A 110 -2.62 7.55 13.82
N ASN A 111 -3.52 6.70 13.30
CA ASN A 111 -3.99 5.52 14.02
C ASN A 111 -2.81 4.63 14.47
N PRO A 112 -2.62 4.43 15.79
CA PRO A 112 -1.49 3.66 16.33
C PRO A 112 -1.45 2.21 15.86
N LYS A 113 -2.57 1.65 15.39
CA LYS A 113 -2.57 0.31 14.78
C LYS A 113 -1.77 0.26 13.47
N LEU A 114 -1.74 1.33 12.68
CA LEU A 114 -0.94 1.38 11.44
C LEU A 114 0.56 1.31 11.74
N THR A 115 0.99 1.95 12.82
CA THR A 115 2.39 2.02 13.24
C THR A 115 2.80 0.86 14.17
N ALA A 116 1.87 -0.01 14.56
CA ALA A 116 2.08 -1.04 15.58
C ALA A 116 2.69 -0.45 16.89
N GLY A 117 2.32 0.79 17.24
CA GLY A 117 2.82 1.53 18.41
C GLY A 117 4.25 2.09 18.28
N SER A 118 4.93 1.88 17.15
CA SER A 118 6.32 2.35 16.95
C SER A 118 6.43 3.85 16.67
N LYS A 119 5.31 4.55 16.47
CA LYS A 119 5.25 5.93 15.96
C LYS A 119 5.93 6.13 14.61
N LYS A 120 6.18 5.06 13.85
CA LYS A 120 6.76 5.11 12.51
C LYS A 120 5.77 4.61 11.47
N LEU A 121 5.55 5.39 10.42
CA LEU A 121 4.59 5.09 9.35
C LEU A 121 5.31 4.85 8.03
N GLY A 122 5.03 3.70 7.41
CA GLY A 122 5.47 3.41 6.04
C GLY A 122 4.53 4.07 5.03
N ILE A 123 5.07 4.85 4.10
CA ILE A 123 4.30 5.56 3.07
C ILE A 123 4.87 5.25 1.69
N ARG A 124 3.98 5.13 0.71
CA ARG A 124 4.35 4.90 -0.69
C ARG A 124 3.39 5.63 -1.63
N LEU A 125 3.93 6.21 -2.70
CA LEU A 125 3.17 6.65 -3.86
C LEU A 125 3.21 5.51 -4.91
N PRO A 126 2.08 4.80 -5.16
CA PRO A 126 2.11 3.61 -6.01
C PRO A 126 2.35 3.95 -7.49
N GLY A 127 3.05 3.06 -8.21
CA GLY A 127 3.34 3.25 -9.63
C GLY A 127 2.39 2.49 -10.58
N HIS A 128 1.68 1.46 -10.12
CA HIS A 128 0.77 0.66 -10.97
C HIS A 128 -0.48 1.49 -11.35
N PRO A 129 -0.90 1.52 -12.63
CA PRO A 129 -2.00 2.40 -13.07
C PRO A 129 -3.31 2.19 -12.28
N VAL A 130 -3.73 0.95 -12.06
CA VAL A 130 -4.94 0.64 -11.27
C VAL A 130 -4.81 1.12 -9.83
N ALA A 131 -3.65 0.88 -9.18
CA ALA A 131 -3.40 1.36 -7.82
C ALA A 131 -3.40 2.90 -7.76
N ARG A 132 -2.82 3.56 -8.77
CA ARG A 132 -2.85 5.03 -8.93
C ARG A 132 -4.26 5.56 -9.09
N ALA A 133 -5.04 4.96 -9.98
CA ALA A 133 -6.44 5.34 -10.20
C ALA A 133 -7.24 5.19 -8.90
N LEU A 134 -7.04 4.09 -8.16
CA LEU A 134 -7.74 3.84 -6.90
C LEU A 134 -7.42 4.87 -5.82
N VAL A 135 -6.12 5.19 -5.59
CA VAL A 135 -5.76 6.21 -4.57
C VAL A 135 -6.19 7.61 -4.98
N ASN A 136 -6.25 7.91 -6.29
CA ASN A 136 -6.72 9.21 -6.79
C ASN A 136 -8.25 9.38 -6.69
N SER A 137 -9.01 8.30 -6.57
CA SER A 137 -10.48 8.32 -6.49
C SER A 137 -11.03 8.52 -5.06
N VAL A 138 -10.15 8.64 -4.07
CA VAL A 138 -10.50 8.88 -2.66
C VAL A 138 -9.69 10.04 -2.07
N ASP A 139 -10.22 10.65 -1.00
CA ASP A 139 -9.58 11.81 -0.36
C ASP A 139 -8.79 11.43 0.91
N PHE A 140 -8.62 10.14 1.16
CA PHE A 140 -7.86 9.61 2.29
C PHE A 140 -6.79 8.63 1.81
N PRO A 141 -5.69 8.44 2.57
CA PRO A 141 -4.73 7.40 2.30
C PRO A 141 -5.36 6.01 2.49
N VAL A 142 -4.94 5.03 1.69
CA VAL A 142 -5.43 3.65 1.81
C VAL A 142 -4.34 2.74 2.36
N THR A 143 -4.72 1.67 3.04
CA THR A 143 -3.75 0.65 3.47
C THR A 143 -3.09 -0.02 2.27
N GLY A 144 -1.80 -0.35 2.38
CA GLY A 144 -1.03 -1.00 1.33
C GLY A 144 -0.32 -2.23 1.86
N THR A 145 -0.97 -3.39 1.84
CA THR A 145 -0.37 -4.65 2.24
C THR A 145 -0.70 -5.74 1.22
N SER A 146 0.16 -6.76 1.08
CA SER A 146 -0.08 -7.86 0.12
C SER A 146 -1.36 -8.65 0.45
N ALA A 147 -2.06 -9.14 -0.58
CA ALA A 147 -3.32 -9.89 -0.45
C ALA A 147 -3.07 -11.37 -0.11
N ASN A 148 -2.51 -11.64 1.08
CA ASN A 148 -2.23 -12.98 1.60
C ASN A 148 -2.41 -13.02 3.11
N LEU A 149 -2.64 -14.18 3.68
CA LEU A 149 -2.52 -14.38 5.12
C LEU A 149 -1.07 -14.12 5.55
N SER A 150 -0.89 -13.53 6.73
CA SER A 150 0.47 -13.19 7.24
C SER A 150 1.35 -14.43 7.31
N GLY A 151 2.59 -14.29 6.83
CA GLY A 151 3.54 -15.41 6.74
C GLY A 151 3.36 -16.31 5.50
N ARG A 152 2.29 -16.17 4.72
CA ARG A 152 2.12 -16.88 3.45
C ARG A 152 2.69 -16.06 2.28
N PRO A 153 3.04 -16.70 1.15
CA PRO A 153 3.45 -15.98 -0.07
C PRO A 153 2.38 -15.01 -0.56
N GLY A 154 2.80 -13.87 -1.12
CA GLY A 154 1.89 -12.93 -1.77
C GLY A 154 1.41 -13.43 -3.12
N CYS A 155 0.20 -13.00 -3.54
CA CYS A 155 -0.43 -13.45 -4.78
C CYS A 155 -0.04 -12.56 -5.96
N THR A 156 0.30 -13.18 -7.09
CA THR A 156 0.55 -12.51 -8.38
C THR A 156 -0.63 -12.57 -9.33
N ARG A 157 -1.66 -13.36 -9.01
CA ARG A 157 -2.90 -13.55 -9.75
C ARG A 157 -4.05 -13.70 -8.78
N THR A 158 -5.25 -13.37 -9.20
CA THR A 158 -6.44 -13.44 -8.35
C THR A 158 -6.88 -14.87 -8.02
N ASP A 159 -6.60 -15.85 -8.91
CA ASP A 159 -6.85 -17.26 -8.66
C ASP A 159 -5.92 -17.91 -7.62
N MET A 160 -4.86 -17.21 -7.20
CA MET A 160 -3.98 -17.62 -6.10
C MET A 160 -4.46 -17.12 -4.72
N LEU A 161 -5.52 -16.29 -4.68
CA LEU A 161 -6.08 -15.80 -3.42
C LEU A 161 -6.71 -16.96 -2.65
N CYS A 162 -6.41 -17.08 -1.36
CA CYS A 162 -7.03 -18.09 -0.53
C CYS A 162 -8.52 -17.78 -0.27
N PRO A 163 -9.37 -18.82 -0.09
CA PRO A 163 -10.81 -18.64 0.13
C PRO A 163 -11.13 -17.67 1.28
N GLU A 164 -10.39 -17.74 2.36
CA GLU A 164 -10.60 -16.90 3.55
C GLU A 164 -10.44 -15.40 3.25
N ILE A 165 -9.55 -15.04 2.32
CA ILE A 165 -9.40 -13.65 1.86
C ILE A 165 -10.53 -13.29 0.92
N MET A 166 -10.84 -14.17 -0.06
CA MET A 166 -11.88 -13.90 -1.04
C MET A 166 -13.27 -13.72 -0.40
N GLU A 167 -13.57 -14.46 0.65
CA GLU A 167 -14.86 -14.37 1.35
C GLU A 167 -15.04 -13.04 2.11
N LYS A 168 -13.96 -12.52 2.70
CA LYS A 168 -14.00 -11.37 3.61
C LYS A 168 -13.76 -10.02 2.95
N VAL A 169 -13.36 -9.96 1.68
CA VAL A 169 -13.23 -8.72 0.93
C VAL A 169 -14.52 -8.38 0.19
N ASP A 170 -14.72 -7.10 -0.09
CA ASP A 170 -15.92 -6.60 -0.73
C ASP A 170 -15.80 -6.55 -2.26
N LEU A 171 -14.59 -6.35 -2.78
CA LEU A 171 -14.30 -6.29 -4.22
C LEU A 171 -12.88 -6.76 -4.52
N ILE A 172 -12.71 -7.38 -5.68
CA ILE A 172 -11.43 -7.79 -6.25
C ILE A 172 -11.31 -7.20 -7.65
N LEU A 173 -10.36 -6.31 -7.86
CA LEU A 173 -10.00 -5.76 -9.16
C LEU A 173 -8.99 -6.70 -9.83
N ASP A 174 -9.42 -7.45 -10.82
CA ASP A 174 -8.58 -8.42 -11.54
C ASP A 174 -7.97 -7.80 -12.80
N ALA A 175 -6.69 -7.49 -12.75
CA ALA A 175 -5.91 -7.00 -13.91
C ALA A 175 -5.05 -8.11 -14.55
N GLY A 176 -5.30 -9.37 -14.24
CA GLY A 176 -4.47 -10.50 -14.68
C GLY A 176 -3.17 -10.62 -13.88
N PRO A 177 -2.16 -11.32 -14.42
CA PRO A 177 -0.89 -11.53 -13.72
C PRO A 177 -0.12 -10.24 -13.51
N VAL A 178 0.43 -10.03 -12.30
CA VAL A 178 1.39 -8.98 -11.98
C VAL A 178 2.82 -9.54 -11.94
N LYS A 179 3.81 -8.66 -11.93
CA LYS A 179 5.22 -9.01 -12.21
C LYS A 179 5.85 -10.03 -11.24
N GLY A 180 5.33 -10.16 -10.02
CA GLY A 180 5.96 -10.96 -8.97
C GLY A 180 7.18 -10.28 -8.36
N GLY A 181 7.86 -11.00 -7.45
CA GLY A 181 9.10 -10.54 -6.83
C GLY A 181 8.95 -9.99 -5.40
N ALA A 182 9.99 -9.35 -4.93
CA ALA A 182 10.19 -9.01 -3.51
C ALA A 182 9.34 -7.84 -2.97
N GLY A 183 8.46 -7.25 -3.79
CA GLY A 183 7.68 -6.07 -3.38
C GLY A 183 8.52 -4.79 -3.33
N SER A 184 8.07 -3.76 -2.60
CA SER A 184 8.79 -2.49 -2.51
C SER A 184 10.06 -2.61 -1.66
N THR A 185 11.09 -1.83 -2.03
CA THR A 185 12.21 -1.53 -1.13
C THR A 185 11.72 -0.62 -0.03
N VAL A 186 12.09 -0.89 1.23
CA VAL A 186 11.66 -0.11 2.40
C VAL A 186 12.87 0.58 3.01
N VAL A 187 12.83 1.90 3.10
CA VAL A 187 13.92 2.72 3.64
C VAL A 187 13.42 3.55 4.81
N ASP A 188 14.10 3.46 5.95
CA ASP A 188 13.86 4.31 7.11
C ASP A 188 14.65 5.63 6.93
N VAL A 189 13.92 6.72 6.77
CA VAL A 189 14.48 8.06 6.62
C VAL A 189 14.47 8.86 7.93
N THR A 190 14.04 8.26 9.03
CA THR A 190 14.04 8.91 10.35
C THR A 190 15.42 8.85 11.03
N CYS A 191 16.30 7.95 10.60
CA CYS A 191 17.66 7.79 11.11
C CYS A 191 18.71 8.37 10.16
N THR A 192 19.91 8.64 10.67
CA THR A 192 21.06 9.13 9.89
C THR A 192 22.26 8.21 10.15
N PRO A 193 22.80 7.54 9.11
CA PRO A 193 22.30 7.50 7.72
C PRO A 193 20.97 6.74 7.59
N PRO A 194 20.20 6.95 6.47
CA PRO A 194 18.98 6.19 6.21
C PRO A 194 19.25 4.69 6.12
N GLY A 195 18.36 3.89 6.74
CA GLY A 195 18.49 2.43 6.80
C GLY A 195 17.57 1.71 5.82
N ILE A 196 18.09 0.74 5.06
CA ILE A 196 17.26 -0.14 4.24
C ILE A 196 16.73 -1.28 5.13
N LEU A 197 15.44 -1.22 5.49
CA LEU A 197 14.79 -2.21 6.33
C LEU A 197 14.38 -3.47 5.57
N ARG A 198 14.09 -3.32 4.27
CA ARG A 198 13.75 -4.44 3.38
C ARG A 198 14.28 -4.16 1.98
N ARG A 199 15.02 -5.10 1.42
CA ARG A 199 15.38 -5.10 0.00
C ARG A 199 14.16 -5.50 -0.83
N GLY A 200 13.93 -4.78 -1.93
CA GLY A 200 12.79 -4.98 -2.83
C GLY A 200 13.15 -4.68 -4.27
N THR A 201 12.21 -4.12 -5.04
CA THR A 201 12.37 -3.86 -6.47
C THR A 201 13.42 -2.81 -6.83
N ILE A 202 13.77 -1.92 -5.90
CA ILE A 202 14.81 -0.91 -6.11
C ILE A 202 16.10 -1.42 -5.45
N PRO A 203 17.21 -1.54 -6.21
CA PRO A 203 18.50 -1.97 -5.69
C PRO A 203 19.02 -1.03 -4.58
N ALA A 204 19.72 -1.59 -3.60
CA ALA A 204 20.32 -0.81 -2.53
C ALA A 204 21.36 0.19 -3.06
N THR A 205 22.08 -0.19 -4.13
CA THR A 205 23.05 0.68 -4.84
C THR A 205 22.41 1.98 -5.31
N ASP A 206 21.20 1.91 -5.89
CA ASP A 206 20.49 3.06 -6.44
C ASP A 206 19.99 3.99 -5.31
N ILE A 207 19.51 3.41 -4.21
CA ILE A 207 19.14 4.15 -3.00
C ILE A 207 20.36 4.94 -2.47
N TYR A 208 21.49 4.26 -2.29
CA TYR A 208 22.69 4.92 -1.76
C TYR A 208 23.28 5.93 -2.74
N ALA A 209 23.24 5.70 -4.04
CA ALA A 209 23.65 6.66 -5.05
C ALA A 209 22.83 7.95 -4.97
N CYS A 210 21.51 7.84 -4.87
CA CYS A 210 20.59 8.98 -4.72
C CYS A 210 20.85 9.79 -3.42
N LEU A 211 21.32 9.14 -2.36
CA LEU A 211 21.58 9.78 -1.06
C LEU A 211 22.94 10.46 -0.97
N LYS A 212 23.91 10.13 -1.83
CA LYS A 212 25.26 10.72 -1.84
C LYS A 212 25.30 12.10 -2.49
N ASN A 213 24.37 12.35 -3.41
CA ASN A 213 24.20 13.62 -4.11
C ASN A 213 23.28 14.57 -3.33
#